data_28f24def462f91d841b4826e9f4217c1
#
_entry.id   28f24def462f91d841b4826e9f4217c1
#
_cell.length_a   1.000
_cell.length_b   1.000
_cell.length_c   1.000
_cell.angle_alpha   90.00
_cell.angle_beta   90.00
_cell.angle_gamma   90.00
#
_symmetry.space_group_name_H-M   'P 1'
#
loop_
_entity.id
_entity.type
_entity.pdbx_description
1 polymer ?
#
loop_
_entity_poly.entity_id
_entity_poly.type
_entity_poly.pdbx_seq_one_letter_code
_entity_poly.pdbx_strand_id
1 'polypeptide(L)'
;MKNKHLISVFALAVSLFLGVGATLAQPKYDSKDLGVGPIKSVTVGPIDAKMVSQGKAIFTNTCFLCHELDQLKIGPPLRNIAKDRAPEFILNLMLNTSGMQKTDPYIKALIVKYNNVVMTDPGLSQAQARSVLEYLRSVVK
;
A
#
# COMPACT_ATOMS: atom_id res chain seq x y z
N MET A 1 23.78 -74.88 -10.94
CA MET A 1 24.64 -73.69 -10.76
C MET A 1 23.69 -72.51 -10.62
N LYS A 2 23.65 -71.92 -9.42
CA LYS A 2 22.57 -70.97 -8.98
C LYS A 2 23.08 -69.56 -9.05
N ASN A 3 22.53 -68.73 -9.96
CA ASN A 3 22.79 -67.28 -9.96
C ASN A 3 21.88 -66.61 -8.96
N LYS A 4 22.47 -65.99 -7.97
CA LYS A 4 21.76 -65.14 -6.98
C LYS A 4 21.74 -63.74 -7.54
N HIS A 5 20.56 -63.28 -7.86
CA HIS A 5 20.31 -61.86 -8.21
C HIS A 5 20.43 -60.98 -6.98
N LEU A 6 21.44 -60.13 -6.99
CA LEU A 6 21.59 -59.04 -5.99
C LEU A 6 20.67 -57.88 -6.39
N ILE A 7 19.56 -57.75 -5.71
CA ILE A 7 18.67 -56.61 -5.90
C ILE A 7 19.21 -55.46 -5.03
N SER A 8 19.81 -54.48 -5.69
CA SER A 8 20.27 -53.26 -5.07
C SER A 8 19.07 -52.31 -4.85
N VAL A 9 18.63 -52.17 -3.62
CA VAL A 9 17.56 -51.25 -3.25
C VAL A 9 18.19 -49.84 -3.14
N PHE A 10 18.01 -49.02 -4.17
CA PHE A 10 18.31 -47.60 -4.12
C PHE A 10 17.19 -46.93 -3.33
N ALA A 11 17.47 -46.64 -2.08
CA ALA A 11 16.58 -45.77 -1.25
C ALA A 11 16.75 -44.35 -1.72
N LEU A 12 15.75 -43.86 -2.47
CA LEU A 12 15.62 -42.43 -2.84
C LEU A 12 15.15 -41.65 -1.58
N ALA A 13 16.08 -40.99 -0.90
CA ALA A 13 15.76 -40.04 0.14
C ALA A 13 15.19 -38.77 -0.52
N VAL A 14 13.86 -38.66 -0.60
CA VAL A 14 13.17 -37.42 -0.97
C VAL A 14 13.24 -36.49 0.22
N SER A 15 14.22 -35.59 0.18
CA SER A 15 14.31 -34.47 1.16
C SER A 15 13.17 -33.50 0.88
N LEU A 16 12.14 -33.55 1.71
CA LEU A 16 11.03 -32.60 1.72
C LEU A 16 11.56 -31.26 2.26
N PHE A 17 12.00 -30.38 1.38
CA PHE A 17 12.28 -28.99 1.74
C PHE A 17 10.96 -28.31 2.05
N LEU A 18 10.55 -28.33 3.31
CA LEU A 18 9.54 -27.43 3.85
C LEU A 18 10.11 -26.00 3.82
N GLY A 19 9.93 -25.33 2.69
CA GLY A 19 10.20 -23.91 2.58
C GLY A 19 9.26 -23.17 3.53
N VAL A 20 9.75 -22.81 4.71
CA VAL A 20 9.10 -21.84 5.59
C VAL A 20 9.17 -20.51 4.87
N GLY A 21 8.18 -20.24 4.03
CA GLY A 21 7.95 -18.92 3.48
C GLY A 21 7.65 -17.98 4.64
N ALA A 22 8.64 -17.22 5.08
CA ALA A 22 8.43 -16.12 6.01
C ALA A 22 7.50 -15.11 5.34
N THR A 23 6.22 -15.25 5.56
CA THR A 23 5.23 -14.23 5.24
C THR A 23 5.59 -13.02 6.09
N LEU A 24 6.21 -12.00 5.49
CA LEU A 24 6.41 -10.72 6.12
C LEU A 24 5.03 -10.17 6.48
N ALA A 25 4.63 -10.33 7.73
CA ALA A 25 3.38 -9.83 8.23
C ALA A 25 3.36 -8.31 8.00
N GLN A 26 2.34 -7.83 7.27
CA GLN A 26 2.13 -6.40 7.12
C GLN A 26 1.94 -5.80 8.51
N PRO A 27 2.61 -4.68 8.85
CA PRO A 27 2.34 -4.01 10.11
C PRO A 27 0.84 -3.72 10.19
N LYS A 28 0.23 -4.12 11.33
CA LYS A 28 -1.20 -3.94 11.55
C LYS A 28 -1.49 -2.45 11.55
N TYR A 29 -2.53 -2.05 10.81
CA TYR A 29 -3.02 -0.68 10.85
C TYR A 29 -3.42 -0.29 12.27
N ASP A 30 -2.90 0.84 12.75
CA ASP A 30 -3.37 1.52 13.95
C ASP A 30 -4.23 2.71 13.51
N SER A 31 -5.49 2.73 13.94
CA SER A 31 -6.42 3.86 13.67
C SER A 31 -5.96 5.18 14.32
N LYS A 32 -5.05 5.11 15.28
CA LYS A 32 -4.42 6.28 15.92
C LYS A 32 -3.20 6.79 15.15
N ASP A 33 -2.74 6.04 14.15
CA ASP A 33 -1.63 6.47 13.31
C ASP A 33 -2.12 7.55 12.34
N LEU A 34 -1.78 8.78 12.65
CA LEU A 34 -2.08 9.96 11.84
C LEU A 34 -0.98 10.26 10.82
N GLY A 35 0.11 9.50 10.86
CA GLY A 35 1.31 9.77 10.08
C GLY A 35 2.07 11.02 10.54
N VAL A 36 3.12 11.34 9.81
CA VAL A 36 3.99 12.50 10.09
C VAL A 36 3.76 13.57 9.03
N GLY A 37 3.23 14.73 9.46
CA GLY A 37 2.97 15.82 8.52
C GLY A 37 2.24 17.00 9.17
N PRO A 38 1.79 17.95 8.34
CA PRO A 38 1.15 19.18 8.80
C PRO A 38 -0.26 18.97 9.36
N ILE A 39 -0.94 17.88 9.01
CA ILE A 39 -2.33 17.64 9.43
C ILE A 39 -2.35 16.91 10.77
N LYS A 40 -2.84 17.55 11.80
CA LYS A 40 -2.99 16.99 13.15
C LYS A 40 -4.40 16.48 13.42
N SER A 41 -5.38 17.08 12.77
CA SER A 41 -6.78 16.65 12.80
C SER A 41 -7.49 17.16 11.56
N VAL A 42 -8.47 16.41 11.08
CA VAL A 42 -9.36 16.85 10.00
C VAL A 42 -10.77 16.35 10.25
N THR A 43 -11.74 17.23 10.11
CA THR A 43 -13.15 16.85 10.12
C THR A 43 -13.59 16.54 8.69
N VAL A 44 -14.05 15.31 8.49
CA VAL A 44 -14.66 14.89 7.22
C VAL A 44 -16.17 14.76 7.41
N GLY A 45 -16.93 15.58 6.69
CA GLY A 45 -18.39 15.54 6.66
C GLY A 45 -18.94 14.55 5.62
N PRO A 46 -20.20 14.72 5.22
CA PRO A 46 -20.76 14.05 4.04
C PRO A 46 -19.90 14.29 2.80
N ILE A 47 -20.00 13.40 1.83
CA ILE A 47 -19.24 13.49 0.57
C ILE A 47 -19.63 14.77 -0.19
N ASP A 48 -18.63 15.59 -0.51
CA ASP A 48 -18.78 16.82 -1.28
C ASP A 48 -18.54 16.54 -2.79
N ALA A 49 -19.59 16.64 -3.59
CA ALA A 49 -19.53 16.33 -5.02
C ALA A 49 -18.56 17.23 -5.81
N LYS A 50 -18.39 18.50 -5.39
CA LYS A 50 -17.45 19.43 -6.02
C LYS A 50 -16.02 19.01 -5.74
N MET A 51 -15.71 18.71 -4.48
CA MET A 51 -14.39 18.19 -4.10
C MET A 51 -14.10 16.85 -4.78
N VAL A 52 -15.08 15.95 -4.88
CA VAL A 52 -14.94 14.68 -5.61
C VAL A 52 -14.53 14.91 -7.05
N SER A 53 -15.20 15.81 -7.77
CA SER A 53 -14.87 16.13 -9.15
C SER A 53 -13.45 16.68 -9.29
N GLN A 54 -13.05 17.62 -8.44
CA GLN A 54 -11.71 18.19 -8.41
C GLN A 54 -10.66 17.11 -8.07
N GLY A 55 -10.93 16.31 -7.04
CA GLY A 55 -10.03 15.25 -6.61
C GLY A 55 -9.84 14.17 -7.67
N LYS A 56 -10.91 13.81 -8.40
CA LYS A 56 -10.83 12.89 -9.53
C LYS A 56 -9.90 13.43 -10.63
N ALA A 57 -10.02 14.72 -10.98
CA ALA A 57 -9.16 15.34 -11.99
C ALA A 57 -7.68 15.32 -11.54
N ILE A 58 -7.39 15.68 -10.28
CA ILE A 58 -6.02 15.64 -9.73
C ILE A 58 -5.51 14.19 -9.70
N PHE A 59 -6.33 13.25 -9.24
CA PHE A 59 -5.95 11.83 -9.20
C PHE A 59 -5.57 11.31 -10.59
N THR A 60 -6.38 11.62 -11.60
CA THR A 60 -6.13 11.20 -12.99
C THR A 60 -4.82 11.75 -13.54
N ASN A 61 -4.52 13.01 -13.24
CA ASN A 61 -3.35 13.68 -13.80
C ASN A 61 -2.04 13.42 -13.03
N THR A 62 -2.14 13.12 -11.73
CA THR A 62 -0.97 13.02 -10.85
C THR A 62 -0.79 11.60 -10.30
N CYS A 63 -1.84 11.01 -9.74
CA CYS A 63 -1.73 9.74 -9.01
C CYS A 63 -1.81 8.53 -9.95
N PHE A 64 -2.58 8.64 -11.04
CA PHE A 64 -2.83 7.53 -11.96
C PHE A 64 -1.57 7.09 -12.72
N LEU A 65 -0.53 7.89 -12.74
CA LEU A 65 0.76 7.48 -13.31
C LEU A 65 1.31 6.23 -12.60
N CYS A 66 1.12 6.14 -11.28
CA CYS A 66 1.67 5.08 -10.45
C CYS A 66 0.61 4.22 -9.74
N HIS A 67 -0.62 4.73 -9.55
CA HIS A 67 -1.69 4.06 -8.82
C HIS A 67 -2.94 3.89 -9.65
N GLU A 68 -3.60 2.75 -9.49
CA GLU A 68 -4.98 2.53 -9.93
C GLU A 68 -5.90 2.33 -8.71
N LEU A 69 -7.21 2.31 -8.95
CA LEU A 69 -8.14 2.06 -7.85
C LEU A 69 -8.17 0.58 -7.46
N ASP A 70 -8.22 -0.32 -8.43
CA ASP A 70 -8.48 -1.74 -8.19
C ASP A 70 -7.28 -2.65 -8.47
N GLN A 71 -6.27 -2.17 -9.18
CA GLN A 71 -5.16 -3.00 -9.64
C GLN A 71 -3.81 -2.46 -9.17
N LEU A 72 -2.87 -3.38 -8.98
CA LEU A 72 -1.47 -3.03 -8.79
C LEU A 72 -0.93 -2.44 -10.11
N LYS A 73 -0.29 -1.27 -10.01
CA LYS A 73 0.45 -0.67 -11.12
C LYS A 73 1.94 -0.59 -10.73
N ILE A 74 2.45 0.58 -10.45
CA ILE A 74 3.76 0.77 -9.83
C ILE A 74 3.59 0.73 -8.31
N GLY A 75 2.59 1.45 -7.81
CA GLY A 75 2.17 1.47 -6.42
C GLY A 75 0.91 0.64 -6.16
N PRO A 76 0.50 0.51 -4.89
CA PRO A 76 -0.68 -0.25 -4.49
C PRO A 76 -1.99 0.33 -5.03
N PRO A 77 -3.05 -0.51 -5.15
CA PRO A 77 -4.40 -0.04 -5.45
C PRO A 77 -4.94 0.84 -4.31
N LEU A 78 -5.69 1.89 -4.65
CA LEU A 78 -6.11 2.91 -3.70
C LEU A 78 -7.61 2.96 -3.40
N ARG A 79 -8.45 2.08 -3.96
CA ARG A 79 -9.91 2.13 -3.79
C ARG A 79 -10.35 2.18 -2.33
N ASN A 80 -9.76 1.37 -1.49
CA ASN A 80 -10.19 1.23 -0.10
C ASN A 80 -9.27 1.96 0.90
N ILE A 81 -8.31 2.75 0.42
CA ILE A 81 -7.36 3.42 1.32
C ILE A 81 -8.05 4.33 2.35
N ALA A 82 -9.16 4.99 1.95
CA ALA A 82 -9.91 5.86 2.84
C ALA A 82 -10.81 5.10 3.84
N LYS A 83 -10.96 3.78 3.69
CA LYS A 83 -11.55 2.88 4.68
C LYS A 83 -10.48 2.31 5.62
N ASP A 84 -9.28 2.08 5.08
CA ASP A 84 -8.21 1.37 5.76
C ASP A 84 -7.27 2.30 6.54
N ARG A 85 -7.33 3.61 6.34
CA ARG A 85 -6.44 4.61 6.95
C ARG A 85 -7.19 5.82 7.44
N ALA A 86 -6.68 6.45 8.51
CA ALA A 86 -7.16 7.73 8.98
C ALA A 86 -7.04 8.80 7.88
N PRO A 87 -7.99 9.71 7.75
CA PRO A 87 -7.92 10.78 6.76
C PRO A 87 -6.68 11.66 6.94
N GLU A 88 -6.22 11.88 8.17
CA GLU A 88 -4.98 12.60 8.48
C GLU A 88 -3.76 11.88 7.90
N PHE A 89 -3.70 10.56 8.05
CA PHE A 89 -2.61 9.75 7.51
C PHE A 89 -2.50 9.91 5.98
N ILE A 90 -3.63 9.83 5.29
CA ILE A 90 -3.69 9.96 3.83
C ILE A 90 -3.25 11.36 3.40
N LEU A 91 -3.72 12.40 4.10
CA LEU A 91 -3.32 13.78 3.84
C LEU A 91 -1.84 14.01 4.11
N ASN A 92 -1.33 13.51 5.24
CA ASN A 92 0.07 13.64 5.59
C ASN A 92 0.99 12.91 4.62
N LEU A 93 0.58 11.74 4.11
CA LEU A 93 1.35 11.03 3.08
C LEU A 93 1.47 11.85 1.80
N MET A 94 0.42 12.55 1.37
CA MET A 94 0.44 13.41 0.20
C MET A 94 1.19 14.74 0.42
N LEU A 95 1.19 15.27 1.65
CA LEU A 95 1.75 16.59 1.97
C LEU A 95 3.16 16.54 2.56
N ASN A 96 3.62 15.37 2.99
CA ASN A 96 4.94 15.14 3.55
C ASN A 96 5.45 13.74 3.16
N THR A 97 5.39 13.43 1.89
CA THR A 97 5.76 12.11 1.34
C THR A 97 7.14 11.66 1.80
N SER A 98 8.14 12.52 1.69
CA SER A 98 9.53 12.21 2.07
C SER A 98 9.68 11.94 3.58
N GLY A 99 9.01 12.72 4.43
CA GLY A 99 9.00 12.51 5.89
C GLY A 99 8.37 11.17 6.26
N MET A 100 7.21 10.87 5.71
CA MET A 100 6.50 9.60 5.93
C MET A 100 7.35 8.40 5.50
N GLN A 101 7.99 8.44 4.35
CA GLN A 101 8.85 7.36 3.87
C GLN A 101 10.07 7.12 4.77
N LYS A 102 10.59 8.17 5.40
CA LYS A 102 11.76 8.08 6.29
C LYS A 102 11.42 7.58 7.69
N THR A 103 10.21 7.84 8.18
CA THR A 103 9.89 7.65 9.60
C THR A 103 8.78 6.64 9.84
N ASP A 104 7.79 6.55 8.96
CA ASP A 104 6.62 5.72 9.15
C ASP A 104 6.91 4.23 8.90
N PRO A 105 6.69 3.33 9.88
CA PRO A 105 7.00 1.90 9.74
C PRO A 105 6.15 1.21 8.66
N TYR A 106 4.88 1.61 8.52
CA TYR A 106 3.99 1.03 7.53
C TYR A 106 4.39 1.42 6.12
N ILE A 107 4.72 2.70 5.89
CA ILE A 107 5.19 3.17 4.58
C ILE A 107 6.53 2.50 4.21
N LYS A 108 7.45 2.34 5.16
CA LYS A 108 8.69 1.58 4.94
C LYS A 108 8.42 0.13 4.51
N ALA A 109 7.48 -0.54 5.17
CA ALA A 109 7.12 -1.90 4.81
C ALA A 109 6.46 -1.98 3.41
N LEU A 110 5.67 -0.98 3.03
CA LEU A 110 5.12 -0.90 1.67
C LEU A 110 6.22 -0.70 0.62
N ILE A 111 7.20 0.16 0.87
CA ILE A 111 8.34 0.36 -0.04
C ILE A 111 9.04 -0.97 -0.30
N VAL A 112 9.37 -1.73 0.74
CA VAL A 112 9.99 -3.06 0.60
C VAL A 112 9.06 -4.01 -0.19
N LYS A 113 7.77 -4.04 0.14
CA LYS A 113 6.78 -4.90 -0.53
C LYS A 113 6.66 -4.61 -2.02
N TYR A 114 6.81 -3.36 -2.42
CA TYR A 114 6.70 -2.93 -3.81
C TYR A 114 8.08 -2.66 -4.45
N ASN A 115 9.02 -3.58 -4.24
CA ASN A 115 10.34 -3.62 -4.89
C ASN A 115 11.20 -2.38 -4.64
N ASN A 116 11.11 -1.79 -3.46
CA ASN A 116 11.83 -0.57 -3.07
C ASN A 116 11.50 0.66 -3.92
N VAL A 117 10.34 0.67 -4.57
CA VAL A 117 9.84 1.85 -5.27
C VAL A 117 9.32 2.85 -4.23
N VAL A 118 9.86 4.07 -4.31
CA VAL A 118 9.44 5.20 -3.46
C VAL A 118 8.41 6.06 -4.18
N MET A 119 7.43 6.56 -3.44
CA MET A 119 6.48 7.53 -3.95
C MET A 119 7.16 8.90 -4.09
N THR A 120 7.03 9.53 -5.24
CA THR A 120 7.46 10.92 -5.43
C THR A 120 6.50 11.90 -4.76
N ASP A 121 7.01 13.04 -4.31
CA ASP A 121 6.16 14.10 -3.77
C ASP A 121 5.22 14.61 -4.87
N PRO A 122 3.89 14.54 -4.68
CA PRO A 122 2.95 14.98 -5.70
C PRO A 122 2.81 16.51 -5.81
N GLY A 123 3.45 17.28 -4.94
CA GLY A 123 3.45 18.74 -4.97
C GLY A 123 2.06 19.39 -4.74
N LEU A 124 1.20 18.75 -3.94
CA LEU A 124 -0.17 19.22 -3.73
C LEU A 124 -0.25 20.26 -2.62
N SER A 125 -1.11 21.27 -2.80
CA SER A 125 -1.59 22.09 -1.69
C SER A 125 -2.52 21.30 -0.77
N GLN A 126 -2.75 21.79 0.46
CA GLN A 126 -3.69 21.13 1.39
C GLN A 126 -5.10 21.03 0.81
N ALA A 127 -5.57 22.06 0.10
CA ALA A 127 -6.88 22.05 -0.55
C ALA A 127 -6.97 20.98 -1.66
N GLN A 128 -5.91 20.82 -2.45
CA GLN A 128 -5.83 19.78 -3.47
C GLN A 128 -5.78 18.38 -2.86
N ALA A 129 -4.94 18.17 -1.85
CA ALA A 129 -4.87 16.91 -1.12
C ALA A 129 -6.23 16.56 -0.47
N ARG A 130 -6.93 17.56 0.09
CA ARG A 130 -8.28 17.38 0.63
C ARG A 130 -9.29 16.96 -0.43
N SER A 131 -9.21 17.51 -1.64
CA SER A 131 -10.07 17.10 -2.76
C SER A 131 -9.76 15.67 -3.21
N VAL A 132 -8.48 15.28 -3.28
CA VAL A 132 -8.08 13.89 -3.58
C VAL A 132 -8.59 12.93 -2.50
N LEU A 133 -8.47 13.28 -1.23
CA LEU A 133 -9.05 12.47 -0.14
C LEU A 133 -10.56 12.28 -0.33
N GLU A 134 -11.29 13.35 -0.71
CA GLU A 134 -12.73 13.26 -0.93
C GLU A 134 -13.10 12.33 -2.08
N TYR A 135 -12.34 12.39 -3.17
CA TYR A 135 -12.48 11.42 -4.26
C TYR A 135 -12.22 9.97 -3.78
N LEU A 136 -11.13 9.74 -3.04
CA LEU A 136 -10.82 8.41 -2.51
C LEU A 136 -11.90 7.90 -1.55
N ARG A 137 -12.51 8.79 -0.74
CA ARG A 137 -13.65 8.45 0.11
C ARG A 137 -14.90 8.06 -0.70
N SER A 138 -15.13 8.73 -1.82
CA SER A 138 -16.31 8.49 -2.67
C SER A 138 -16.27 7.17 -3.44
N VAL A 139 -15.10 6.56 -3.62
CA VAL A 139 -14.93 5.34 -4.42
C VAL A 139 -14.76 4.08 -3.57
N VAL A 140 -14.84 4.18 -2.25
CA VAL A 140 -14.76 3.03 -1.32
C VAL A 140 -15.85 2.00 -1.64
N LYS A 141 -15.49 0.72 -1.56
CA LYS A 141 -16.42 -0.44 -1.70
C LYS A 141 -16.55 -1.22 -0.40
#